data_0c81653bf8a2c672af09e73b1843410e
#
_entry.id   0c81653bf8a2c672af09e73b1843410e
#
_cell.length_a   1.000
_cell.length_b   1.000
_cell.length_c   1.000
_cell.angle_alpha   90.00
_cell.angle_beta   90.00
_cell.angle_gamma   90.00
#
_symmetry.space_group_name_H-M   'P 1'
#
loop_
_entity.id
_entity.type
_entity.pdbx_description
1 polymer ?
#
loop_
_entity_poly.entity_id
_entity_poly.type
_entity_poly.pdbx_seq_one_letter_code
_entity_poly.pdbx_strand_id
1 'polypeptide(L)'
;LEKDDFSVTGCIVLDVRMPHMSGIELQNELIRRRCDLPIIFLSAHGDIEMAVEAVHKGAKTFLVKPPRLDKLLDYIKEAVEEHRERQKGRKFAEFLMNQWNSLTEAERQVADMVAKGLTNNMISLVLEITERTVRSHRSSIYEKLEVENAAELSGFLNDLNRYRKAYLLNNHNQ
;
A
#
# COMPACT_ATOMS: atom_id res chain seq x y z
N LEU A 1 13.13 1.10 -20.09
CA LEU A 1 12.62 0.17 -19.05
C LEU A 1 13.71 -0.58 -18.25
N GLU A 2 14.98 -0.46 -18.58
CA GLU A 2 16.04 -1.23 -17.89
C GLU A 2 16.50 -0.64 -16.54
N LYS A 3 16.14 0.60 -16.23
CA LYS A 3 16.55 1.31 -14.99
C LYS A 3 15.47 2.23 -14.41
N ASP A 4 14.19 1.96 -14.69
CA ASP A 4 13.15 2.88 -14.25
C ASP A 4 12.83 2.67 -12.76
N ASP A 5 13.11 3.70 -12.00
CA ASP A 5 12.64 3.83 -10.62
C ASP A 5 11.19 4.34 -10.65
N PHE A 6 10.24 3.43 -10.54
CA PHE A 6 8.81 3.74 -10.46
C PHE A 6 8.39 4.35 -9.10
N SER A 7 9.35 4.73 -8.25
CA SER A 7 9.08 5.36 -6.95
C SER A 7 8.60 6.81 -7.07
N VAL A 8 8.72 7.39 -8.24
CA VAL A 8 8.32 8.79 -8.51
C VAL A 8 6.80 8.88 -8.65
N THR A 9 6.19 9.85 -7.93
CA THR A 9 4.76 10.13 -8.07
C THR A 9 4.44 10.63 -9.49
N GLY A 10 3.48 9.98 -10.17
CA GLY A 10 3.15 10.33 -11.55
C GLY A 10 2.02 9.50 -12.13
N CYS A 11 1.82 9.62 -13.42
CA CYS A 11 0.99 8.73 -14.24
C CYS A 11 1.65 8.53 -15.61
N ILE A 12 1.25 7.48 -16.32
CA ILE A 12 1.68 7.20 -17.70
C ILE A 12 0.55 7.57 -18.65
N VAL A 13 0.84 8.41 -19.64
CA VAL A 13 -0.07 8.63 -20.78
C VAL A 13 0.47 7.83 -21.95
N LEU A 14 -0.33 6.90 -22.46
CA LEU A 14 0.12 5.86 -23.36
C LEU A 14 -0.73 5.81 -24.63
N ASP A 15 -0.09 5.84 -25.78
CA ASP A 15 -0.79 5.53 -27.03
C ASP A 15 -1.04 4.02 -27.14
N VAL A 16 -2.22 3.65 -27.62
CA VAL A 16 -2.55 2.24 -27.87
C VAL A 16 -1.72 1.69 -29.02
N ARG A 17 -1.54 2.48 -30.08
CA ARG A 17 -0.81 2.07 -31.31
C ARG A 17 0.56 2.72 -31.36
N MET A 18 1.59 1.96 -30.99
CA MET A 18 2.98 2.39 -31.08
C MET A 18 3.78 1.43 -31.97
N PRO A 19 4.85 1.89 -32.63
CA PRO A 19 5.78 1.02 -33.36
C PRO A 19 6.42 -0.01 -32.39
N HIS A 20 6.63 -1.23 -32.86
CA HIS A 20 7.30 -2.34 -32.18
C HIS A 20 6.55 -2.98 -31.01
N MET A 21 5.81 -2.22 -30.20
CA MET A 21 5.07 -2.73 -29.04
C MET A 21 3.79 -1.91 -28.87
N SER A 22 2.64 -2.55 -28.80
CA SER A 22 1.38 -1.87 -28.52
C SER A 22 1.33 -1.35 -27.07
N GLY A 23 0.49 -0.33 -26.83
CA GLY A 23 0.27 0.17 -25.46
C GLY A 23 -0.26 -0.90 -24.51
N ILE A 24 -1.07 -1.84 -25.00
CA ILE A 24 -1.59 -2.96 -24.20
C ILE A 24 -0.48 -3.95 -23.82
N GLU A 25 0.44 -4.24 -24.75
CA GLU A 25 1.60 -5.07 -24.44
C GLU A 25 2.52 -4.39 -23.42
N LEU A 26 2.70 -3.07 -23.54
CA LEU A 26 3.45 -2.29 -22.55
C LEU A 26 2.75 -2.28 -21.18
N GLN A 27 1.42 -2.15 -21.13
CA GLN A 27 0.66 -2.28 -19.89
C GLN A 27 0.91 -3.64 -19.22
N ASN A 28 0.85 -4.73 -19.98
CA ASN A 28 1.13 -6.07 -19.45
C ASN A 28 2.57 -6.18 -18.90
N GLU A 29 3.55 -5.54 -19.56
CA GLU A 29 4.93 -5.52 -19.09
C GLU A 29 5.08 -4.70 -17.80
N LEU A 30 4.42 -3.54 -17.70
CA LEU A 30 4.41 -2.70 -16.50
C LEU A 30 3.77 -3.45 -15.32
N ILE A 31 2.68 -4.17 -15.55
CA ILE A 31 2.06 -5.03 -14.53
C ILE A 31 3.05 -6.11 -14.06
N ARG A 32 3.71 -6.81 -14.98
CA ARG A 32 4.73 -7.83 -14.61
C ARG A 32 5.89 -7.24 -13.79
N ARG A 33 6.26 -5.99 -14.04
CA ARG A 33 7.30 -5.25 -13.29
C ARG A 33 6.78 -4.61 -12.01
N ARG A 34 5.52 -4.86 -11.65
CA ARG A 34 4.88 -4.28 -10.46
C ARG A 34 4.90 -2.74 -10.45
N CYS A 35 4.83 -2.14 -11.64
CA CYS A 35 4.65 -0.70 -11.78
C CYS A 35 3.25 -0.33 -11.33
N ASP A 36 3.12 0.54 -10.33
CA ASP A 36 1.85 1.00 -9.76
C ASP A 36 1.41 2.38 -10.27
N LEU A 37 2.13 2.92 -11.27
CA LEU A 37 1.75 4.16 -11.94
C LEU A 37 0.42 3.99 -12.69
N PRO A 38 -0.56 4.88 -12.47
CA PRO A 38 -1.81 4.85 -13.22
C PRO A 38 -1.56 5.07 -14.71
N ILE A 39 -2.27 4.34 -15.55
CA ILE A 39 -2.14 4.43 -17.01
C ILE A 39 -3.40 5.09 -17.58
N ILE A 40 -3.21 6.11 -18.41
CA ILE A 40 -4.22 6.79 -19.22
C ILE A 40 -3.94 6.45 -20.68
N PHE A 41 -4.87 5.76 -21.35
CA PHE A 41 -4.71 5.44 -22.76
C PHE A 41 -5.23 6.54 -23.66
N LEU A 42 -4.51 6.79 -24.76
CA LEU A 42 -4.95 7.59 -25.89
C LEU A 42 -5.05 6.72 -27.14
N SER A 43 -6.17 6.78 -27.90
CA SER A 43 -6.33 6.05 -29.14
C SER A 43 -6.93 6.91 -30.25
N ALA A 44 -6.51 6.70 -31.48
CA ALA A 44 -7.02 7.42 -32.65
C ALA A 44 -8.46 6.98 -33.06
N HIS A 45 -8.87 5.76 -32.74
CA HIS A 45 -10.23 5.24 -32.93
C HIS A 45 -10.62 4.40 -31.73
N GLY A 46 -11.88 4.56 -31.31
CA GLY A 46 -12.42 3.84 -30.16
C GLY A 46 -12.63 2.35 -30.49
N ASP A 47 -11.55 1.57 -30.44
CA ASP A 47 -11.65 0.12 -30.35
C ASP A 47 -12.20 -0.19 -28.95
N ILE A 48 -13.53 -0.29 -28.85
CA ILE A 48 -14.25 -0.46 -27.57
C ILE A 48 -13.73 -1.69 -26.83
N GLU A 49 -13.46 -2.77 -27.54
CA GLU A 49 -12.94 -4.00 -26.94
C GLU A 49 -11.57 -3.78 -26.29
N MET A 50 -10.66 -3.04 -26.96
CA MET A 50 -9.35 -2.70 -26.40
C MET A 50 -9.46 -1.76 -25.20
N ALA A 51 -10.41 -0.82 -25.23
CA ALA A 51 -10.66 0.08 -24.11
C ALA A 51 -11.14 -0.70 -22.87
N VAL A 52 -12.10 -1.61 -23.09
CA VAL A 52 -12.61 -2.50 -22.03
C VAL A 52 -11.49 -3.38 -21.47
N GLU A 53 -10.68 -4.00 -22.33
CA GLU A 53 -9.54 -4.82 -21.91
C GLU A 53 -8.52 -4.01 -21.09
N ALA A 54 -8.15 -2.82 -21.55
CA ALA A 54 -7.21 -1.94 -20.86
C ALA A 54 -7.71 -1.55 -19.45
N VAL A 55 -9.00 -1.20 -19.34
CA VAL A 55 -9.62 -0.84 -18.07
C VAL A 55 -9.74 -2.07 -17.14
N HIS A 56 -10.12 -3.23 -17.65
CA HIS A 56 -10.14 -4.48 -16.88
C HIS A 56 -8.76 -4.85 -16.34
N LYS A 57 -7.69 -4.51 -17.05
CA LYS A 57 -6.30 -4.68 -16.61
C LYS A 57 -5.78 -3.55 -15.70
N GLY A 58 -6.66 -2.67 -15.24
CA GLY A 58 -6.33 -1.63 -14.27
C GLY A 58 -5.87 -0.29 -14.86
N ALA A 59 -6.11 -0.03 -16.15
CA ALA A 59 -5.94 1.33 -16.68
C ALA A 59 -6.93 2.30 -16.01
N LYS A 60 -6.48 3.52 -15.71
CA LYS A 60 -7.31 4.57 -15.09
C LYS A 60 -8.45 4.99 -16.02
N THR A 61 -8.13 5.21 -17.28
CA THR A 61 -9.12 5.60 -18.30
C THR A 61 -8.56 5.42 -19.71
N PHE A 62 -9.45 5.58 -20.68
CA PHE A 62 -9.18 5.51 -22.10
C PHE A 62 -9.84 6.71 -22.80
N LEU A 63 -9.07 7.47 -23.58
CA LEU A 63 -9.53 8.66 -24.28
C LEU A 63 -9.30 8.55 -25.79
N VAL A 64 -10.28 9.02 -26.57
CA VAL A 64 -10.17 9.07 -28.04
C VAL A 64 -9.41 10.34 -28.44
N LYS A 65 -8.50 10.21 -29.42
CA LYS A 65 -7.75 11.34 -30.03
C LYS A 65 -8.60 12.11 -31.02
N PRO A 66 -8.51 13.45 -31.12
CA PRO A 66 -7.82 14.31 -30.15
C PRO A 66 -8.60 14.45 -28.84
N PRO A 67 -7.99 14.18 -27.69
CA PRO A 67 -8.69 14.37 -26.44
C PRO A 67 -8.95 15.86 -26.18
N ARG A 68 -10.04 16.17 -25.52
CA ARG A 68 -10.23 17.52 -24.97
C ARG A 68 -9.18 17.75 -23.89
N LEU A 69 -8.40 18.85 -24.05
CA LEU A 69 -7.27 19.14 -23.19
C LEU A 69 -7.67 19.29 -21.71
N ASP A 70 -8.81 19.94 -21.45
CA ASP A 70 -9.36 20.06 -20.10
C ASP A 70 -9.59 18.70 -19.46
N LYS A 71 -10.23 17.77 -20.18
CA LYS A 71 -10.51 16.43 -19.70
C LYS A 71 -9.24 15.61 -19.46
N LEU A 72 -8.28 15.69 -20.38
CA LEU A 72 -7.00 14.99 -20.21
C LEU A 72 -6.26 15.49 -18.96
N LEU A 73 -6.22 16.80 -18.75
CA LEU A 73 -5.58 17.40 -17.58
C LEU A 73 -6.27 17.01 -16.27
N ASP A 74 -7.61 16.94 -16.26
CA ASP A 74 -8.37 16.49 -15.11
C ASP A 74 -8.01 15.04 -14.74
N TYR A 75 -8.00 14.12 -15.72
CA TYR A 75 -7.62 12.73 -15.50
C TYR A 75 -6.16 12.56 -15.04
N ILE A 76 -5.24 13.36 -15.59
CA ILE A 76 -3.84 13.36 -15.14
C ILE A 76 -3.74 13.79 -13.67
N LYS A 77 -4.38 14.89 -13.28
CA LYS A 77 -4.38 15.38 -11.90
C LYS A 77 -4.94 14.34 -10.93
N GLU A 78 -6.08 13.76 -11.30
CA GLU A 78 -6.73 12.73 -10.50
C GLU A 78 -5.85 11.47 -10.36
N ALA A 79 -5.27 11.00 -11.45
CA ALA A 79 -4.37 9.85 -11.46
C ALA A 79 -3.13 10.09 -10.59
N VAL A 80 -2.50 11.26 -10.72
CA VAL A 80 -1.32 11.62 -9.93
C VAL A 80 -1.65 11.70 -8.45
N GLU A 81 -2.81 12.27 -8.08
CA GLU A 81 -3.21 12.38 -6.67
C GLU A 81 -3.53 10.99 -6.07
N GLU A 82 -4.26 10.15 -6.79
CA GLU A 82 -4.49 8.76 -6.36
C GLU A 82 -3.18 7.98 -6.16
N HIS A 83 -2.22 8.15 -7.07
CA HIS A 83 -0.92 7.49 -6.95
C HIS A 83 -0.15 8.02 -5.74
N ARG A 84 -0.19 9.33 -5.49
CA ARG A 84 0.43 9.96 -4.32
C ARG A 84 -0.13 9.39 -3.01
N GLU A 85 -1.46 9.29 -2.91
CA GLU A 85 -2.11 8.74 -1.72
C GLU A 85 -1.78 7.24 -1.52
N ARG A 86 -1.76 6.45 -2.59
CA ARG A 86 -1.32 5.04 -2.51
C ARG A 86 0.12 4.91 -2.03
N GLN A 87 1.03 5.76 -2.54
CA GLN A 87 2.43 5.76 -2.08
C GLN A 87 2.57 6.15 -0.61
N LYS A 88 1.82 7.17 -0.15
CA LYS A 88 1.80 7.54 1.28
C LYS A 88 1.33 6.36 2.15
N GLY A 89 0.22 5.73 1.75
CA GLY A 89 -0.31 4.56 2.48
C GLY A 89 0.69 3.40 2.53
N ARG A 90 1.40 3.12 1.42
CA ARG A 90 2.44 2.09 1.37
C ARG A 90 3.61 2.40 2.29
N LYS A 91 4.16 3.61 2.22
CA LYS A 91 5.26 4.05 3.11
C LYS A 91 4.87 3.98 4.58
N PHE A 92 3.63 4.36 4.90
CA PHE A 92 3.12 4.26 6.26
C PHE A 92 2.97 2.81 6.72
N ALA A 93 2.46 1.92 5.84
CA ALA A 93 2.39 0.49 6.13
C ALA A 93 3.78 -0.14 6.37
N GLU A 94 4.76 0.20 5.54
CA GLU A 94 6.16 -0.24 5.69
C GLU A 94 6.75 0.27 7.02
N PHE A 95 6.50 1.51 7.39
CA PHE A 95 6.91 2.08 8.67
C PHE A 95 6.33 1.29 9.85
N LEU A 96 5.01 1.06 9.89
CA LEU A 96 4.36 0.27 10.94
C LEU A 96 4.90 -1.16 11.02
N MET A 97 5.13 -1.79 9.87
CA MET A 97 5.68 -3.15 9.82
C MET A 97 7.13 -3.20 10.33
N ASN A 98 7.94 -2.21 10.00
CA ASN A 98 9.33 -2.13 10.49
C ASN A 98 9.36 -1.94 12.00
N GLN A 99 8.53 -1.06 12.57
CA GLN A 99 8.41 -0.89 14.02
C GLN A 99 7.94 -2.20 14.69
N TRP A 100 6.89 -2.84 14.16
CA TRP A 100 6.42 -4.13 14.69
C TRP A 100 7.49 -5.22 14.64
N ASN A 101 8.27 -5.27 13.55
CA ASN A 101 9.35 -6.24 13.38
C ASN A 101 10.54 -5.99 14.31
N SER A 102 10.69 -4.80 14.87
CA SER A 102 11.71 -4.51 15.90
C SER A 102 11.41 -5.13 17.25
N LEU A 103 10.16 -5.55 17.49
CA LEU A 103 9.77 -6.25 18.70
C LEU A 103 10.25 -7.71 18.66
N THR A 104 10.72 -8.18 19.81
CA THR A 104 10.94 -9.62 20.04
C THR A 104 9.60 -10.37 20.10
N GLU A 105 9.64 -11.69 19.98
CA GLU A 105 8.43 -12.51 20.07
C GLU A 105 7.71 -12.35 21.44
N ALA A 106 8.46 -12.30 22.53
CA ALA A 106 7.90 -12.06 23.86
C ALA A 106 7.24 -10.68 23.97
N GLU A 107 7.86 -9.64 23.40
CA GLU A 107 7.27 -8.29 23.36
C GLU A 107 5.99 -8.26 22.54
N ARG A 108 5.92 -8.96 21.39
CA ARG A 108 4.70 -9.06 20.57
C ARG A 108 3.57 -9.72 21.35
N GLN A 109 3.84 -10.82 22.03
CA GLN A 109 2.84 -11.50 22.87
C GLN A 109 2.31 -10.58 23.96
N VAL A 110 3.18 -9.84 24.65
CA VAL A 110 2.78 -8.85 25.66
C VAL A 110 1.99 -7.71 25.03
N ALA A 111 2.41 -7.18 23.85
CA ALA A 111 1.72 -6.11 23.14
C ALA A 111 0.28 -6.50 22.78
N ASP A 112 0.09 -7.70 22.25
CA ASP A 112 -1.24 -8.22 21.89
C ASP A 112 -2.17 -8.35 23.12
N MET A 113 -1.63 -8.77 24.28
CA MET A 113 -2.41 -8.88 25.50
C MET A 113 -2.74 -7.52 26.11
N VAL A 114 -1.79 -6.57 26.08
CA VAL A 114 -2.03 -5.19 26.52
C VAL A 114 -3.10 -4.51 25.69
N ALA A 115 -3.06 -4.67 24.37
CA ALA A 115 -4.06 -4.12 23.46
C ALA A 115 -5.47 -4.72 23.66
N LYS A 116 -5.55 -5.97 24.15
CA LYS A 116 -6.80 -6.62 24.60
C LYS A 116 -7.27 -6.18 25.99
N GLY A 117 -6.55 -5.27 26.64
CA GLY A 117 -6.92 -4.72 27.95
C GLY A 117 -6.51 -5.58 29.15
N LEU A 118 -5.62 -6.57 28.97
CA LEU A 118 -5.16 -7.39 30.11
C LEU A 118 -4.25 -6.56 31.03
N THR A 119 -4.42 -6.76 32.35
CA THR A 119 -3.57 -6.15 33.36
C THR A 119 -2.19 -6.85 33.45
N ASN A 120 -1.20 -6.19 34.05
CA ASN A 120 0.12 -6.81 34.24
C ASN A 120 0.05 -8.14 34.99
N ASN A 121 -0.82 -8.22 36.00
CA ASN A 121 -1.03 -9.45 36.75
C ASN A 121 -1.61 -10.56 35.88
N MET A 122 -2.63 -10.27 35.06
CA MET A 122 -3.20 -11.26 34.13
C MET A 122 -2.15 -11.76 33.11
N ILE A 123 -1.36 -10.85 32.55
CA ILE A 123 -0.31 -11.19 31.59
C ILE A 123 0.76 -12.05 32.26
N SER A 124 1.16 -11.71 33.50
CA SER A 124 2.17 -12.46 34.22
C SER A 124 1.75 -13.92 34.48
N LEU A 125 0.47 -14.13 34.79
CA LEU A 125 -0.11 -15.47 34.96
C LEU A 125 -0.17 -16.26 33.65
N VAL A 126 -0.56 -15.61 32.56
CA VAL A 126 -0.68 -16.27 31.25
C VAL A 126 0.67 -16.67 30.67
N LEU A 127 1.69 -15.81 30.83
CA LEU A 127 3.03 -16.04 30.28
C LEU A 127 3.99 -16.71 31.27
N GLU A 128 3.55 -17.01 32.48
CA GLU A 128 4.35 -17.61 33.55
C GLU A 128 5.64 -16.80 33.87
N ILE A 129 5.54 -15.47 33.84
CA ILE A 129 6.63 -14.52 34.12
C ILE A 129 6.24 -13.59 35.27
N THR A 130 7.20 -12.83 35.82
CA THR A 130 6.89 -11.87 36.89
C THR A 130 6.21 -10.62 36.34
N GLU A 131 5.37 -9.95 37.16
CA GLU A 131 4.81 -8.65 36.77
C GLU A 131 5.91 -7.59 36.50
N ARG A 132 7.06 -7.71 37.14
CA ARG A 132 8.22 -6.84 36.88
C ARG A 132 8.71 -7.04 35.45
N THR A 133 8.78 -8.28 34.98
CA THR A 133 9.14 -8.62 33.60
C THR A 133 8.10 -8.07 32.60
N VAL A 134 6.80 -8.21 32.89
CA VAL A 134 5.73 -7.61 32.09
C VAL A 134 5.89 -6.09 31.97
N ARG A 135 6.15 -5.40 33.09
CA ARG A 135 6.40 -3.94 33.09
C ARG A 135 7.62 -3.57 32.24
N SER A 136 8.69 -4.34 32.33
CA SER A 136 9.88 -4.13 31.49
C SER A 136 9.58 -4.29 30.00
N HIS A 137 8.86 -5.35 29.62
CA HIS A 137 8.42 -5.54 28.22
C HIS A 137 7.53 -4.39 27.75
N ARG A 138 6.57 -3.94 28.57
CA ARG A 138 5.70 -2.79 28.20
C ARG A 138 6.50 -1.52 27.96
N SER A 139 7.49 -1.20 28.81
CA SER A 139 8.35 -0.04 28.61
C SER A 139 9.12 -0.13 27.28
N SER A 140 9.72 -1.29 27.01
CA SER A 140 10.44 -1.54 25.75
C SER A 140 9.52 -1.47 24.52
N ILE A 141 8.30 -2.01 24.62
CA ILE A 141 7.30 -1.94 23.54
C ILE A 141 6.92 -0.48 23.25
N TYR A 142 6.63 0.30 24.31
CA TYR A 142 6.22 1.69 24.15
C TYR A 142 7.34 2.54 23.53
N GLU A 143 8.58 2.31 23.94
CA GLU A 143 9.74 2.98 23.37
C GLU A 143 9.94 2.60 21.88
N LYS A 144 9.91 1.30 21.54
CA LYS A 144 10.14 0.81 20.18
C LYS A 144 9.03 1.18 19.19
N LEU A 145 7.78 1.23 19.67
CA LEU A 145 6.63 1.60 18.83
C LEU A 145 6.30 3.09 18.88
N GLU A 146 7.03 3.87 19.68
CA GLU A 146 6.82 5.31 19.87
C GLU A 146 5.39 5.62 20.34
N VAL A 147 4.86 4.81 21.27
CA VAL A 147 3.53 4.99 21.87
C VAL A 147 3.65 5.23 23.39
N GLU A 148 2.72 6.00 23.96
CA GLU A 148 2.81 6.40 25.38
C GLU A 148 1.96 5.51 26.31
N ASN A 149 0.93 4.85 25.77
CA ASN A 149 -0.05 4.13 26.57
C ASN A 149 -0.71 2.97 25.81
N ALA A 150 -1.52 2.19 26.55
CA ALA A 150 -2.22 1.03 25.97
C ALA A 150 -3.25 1.40 24.90
N ALA A 151 -3.86 2.59 24.96
CA ALA A 151 -4.81 3.03 23.95
C ALA A 151 -4.12 3.34 22.62
N GLU A 152 -2.96 4.00 22.67
CA GLU A 152 -2.14 4.26 21.48
C GLU A 152 -1.56 2.96 20.92
N LEU A 153 -1.12 2.02 21.76
CA LEU A 153 -0.71 0.69 21.31
C LEU A 153 -1.86 -0.04 20.59
N SER A 154 -3.08 0.05 21.11
CA SER A 154 -4.24 -0.54 20.45
C SER A 154 -4.53 0.13 19.11
N GLY A 155 -4.41 1.45 19.01
CA GLY A 155 -4.48 2.21 17.76
C GLY A 155 -3.43 1.75 16.75
N PHE A 156 -2.17 1.66 17.17
CA PHE A 156 -1.06 1.16 16.34
C PHE A 156 -1.36 -0.24 15.77
N LEU A 157 -1.80 -1.19 16.61
CA LEU A 157 -2.13 -2.55 16.17
C LEU A 157 -3.32 -2.60 15.23
N ASN A 158 -4.33 -1.74 15.43
CA ASN A 158 -5.46 -1.63 14.51
C ASN A 158 -5.02 -1.13 13.13
N ASP A 159 -4.17 -0.10 13.08
CA ASP A 159 -3.61 0.40 11.84
C ASP A 159 -2.74 -0.64 11.16
N LEU A 160 -1.82 -1.29 11.91
CA LEU A 160 -0.98 -2.36 11.39
C LEU A 160 -1.82 -3.47 10.75
N ASN A 161 -2.88 -3.93 11.42
CA ASN A 161 -3.77 -4.99 10.91
C ASN A 161 -4.55 -4.54 9.66
N ARG A 162 -5.03 -3.29 9.64
CA ARG A 162 -5.72 -2.71 8.48
C ARG A 162 -4.81 -2.68 7.25
N TYR A 163 -3.58 -2.17 7.40
CA TYR A 163 -2.64 -2.08 6.29
C TYR A 163 -2.09 -3.44 5.88
N ARG A 164 -1.84 -4.34 6.82
CA ARG A 164 -1.39 -5.71 6.54
C ARG A 164 -2.44 -6.47 5.70
N LYS A 165 -3.72 -6.33 6.04
CA LYS A 165 -4.83 -6.93 5.28
C LYS A 165 -4.92 -6.33 3.87
N ALA A 166 -4.83 -5.02 3.73
CA ALA A 166 -4.83 -4.34 2.43
C ALA A 166 -3.63 -4.75 1.56
N TYR A 167 -2.44 -4.89 2.16
CA TYR A 167 -1.23 -5.33 1.47
C TYR A 167 -1.31 -6.79 1.01
N LEU A 168 -1.86 -7.69 1.82
CA LEU A 168 -2.04 -9.10 1.48
C LEU A 168 -3.09 -9.27 0.38
N LEU A 169 -4.19 -8.53 0.41
CA LEU A 169 -5.24 -8.58 -0.63
C LEU A 169 -4.70 -8.12 -1.99
N ASN A 170 -3.85 -7.10 -2.02
CA ASN A 170 -3.25 -6.60 -3.26
C ASN A 170 -2.21 -7.56 -3.86
N ASN A 171 -1.58 -8.42 -3.02
CA ASN A 171 -0.61 -9.42 -3.48
C ASN A 171 -1.25 -10.75 -3.90
N HIS A 172 -2.53 -11.00 -3.61
CA HIS A 172 -3.24 -12.23 -3.98
C HIS A 172 -4.11 -12.07 -5.25
N ASN A 173 -4.30 -10.85 -5.73
CA ASN A 173 -5.08 -10.55 -6.94
C ASN A 173 -4.20 -10.32 -8.18
N GLN A 174 -2.95 -10.82 -8.17
CA GLN A 174 -2.03 -10.72 -9.31
C GLN A 174 -1.46 -12.08 -9.68
#